data_559189052c7cc17a834be31c7e908485
#
_entry.id   559189052c7cc17a834be31c7e908485
#
_cell.length_a   1.000
_cell.length_b   1.000
_cell.length_c   1.000
_cell.angle_alpha   90.00
_cell.angle_beta   90.00
_cell.angle_gamma   90.00
#
_symmetry.space_group_name_H-M   'P 1'
#
loop_
_entity.id
_entity.type
_entity.pdbx_description
1 polymer ?
#
loop_
_entity_poly.entity_id
_entity_poly.type
_entity_poly.pdbx_seq_one_letter_code
_entity_poly.pdbx_strand_id
1 'polypeptide(L)'
;MQHIAYIMKNVNGNVEIKKTAEKHCKGYYDLLRKKIIPCVSFVNLTGTNYDQCKDCQEKSGFDLCLGCNGSVCQTTNNNARVFCHEGHHVYLAYFANDKLKVGRAASYRKYERLLDQGALYS
;
A
#
# COMPACT_ATOMS: atom_id res chain seq x y z
N MET A 1 4.86 -1.15 3.20
CA MET A 1 4.52 -2.34 4.04
C MET A 1 4.53 -3.57 3.17
N GLN A 2 5.25 -4.59 3.56
CA GLN A 2 5.23 -5.86 2.83
C GLN A 2 3.91 -6.58 3.07
N HIS A 3 3.33 -7.11 2.02
CA HIS A 3 2.15 -7.96 2.10
C HIS A 3 2.59 -9.40 2.34
N ILE A 4 2.53 -9.83 3.59
CA ILE A 4 2.95 -11.16 4.03
C ILE A 4 1.71 -11.96 4.39
N ALA A 5 1.61 -13.18 3.86
CA ALA A 5 0.52 -14.08 4.17
C ALA A 5 0.73 -14.75 5.55
N TYR A 6 -0.37 -14.98 6.25
CA TYR A 6 -0.42 -15.69 7.52
C TYR A 6 -1.36 -16.88 7.42
N ILE A 7 -1.01 -17.96 8.09
CA ILE A 7 -1.91 -19.11 8.29
C ILE A 7 -2.51 -18.99 9.69
N MET A 8 -3.83 -19.02 9.78
CA MET A 8 -4.57 -19.13 11.03
C MET A 8 -5.02 -20.58 11.24
N LYS A 9 -4.70 -21.13 12.39
CA LYS A 9 -5.06 -22.50 12.76
C LYS A 9 -5.66 -22.52 14.14
N ASN A 10 -6.78 -23.22 14.30
CA ASN A 10 -7.38 -23.48 15.61
C ASN A 10 -6.83 -24.80 16.17
N VAL A 11 -6.13 -24.72 17.30
CA VAL A 11 -5.56 -25.88 17.99
C VAL A 11 -6.06 -25.88 19.43
N ASN A 12 -6.82 -26.91 19.81
CA ASN A 12 -7.34 -27.09 21.18
C ASN A 12 -8.07 -25.85 21.74
N GLY A 13 -8.87 -25.17 20.92
CA GLY A 13 -9.59 -23.96 21.29
C GLY A 13 -8.77 -22.69 21.25
N ASN A 14 -7.48 -22.75 20.95
CA ASN A 14 -6.61 -21.60 20.76
C ASN A 14 -6.43 -21.32 19.27
N VAL A 15 -6.34 -20.03 18.90
CA VAL A 15 -6.01 -19.60 17.53
C VAL A 15 -4.50 -19.45 17.41
N GLU A 16 -3.91 -20.21 16.51
CA GLU A 16 -2.50 -20.08 16.14
C GLU A 16 -2.39 -19.32 14.84
N ILE A 17 -1.59 -18.23 14.83
CA ILE A 17 -1.28 -17.44 13.65
C ILE A 17 0.18 -17.72 13.28
N LYS A 18 0.39 -18.27 12.08
CA LYS A 18 1.72 -18.58 11.58
C LYS A 18 2.06 -17.75 10.36
N LYS A 19 3.14 -17.01 10.42
CA LYS A 19 3.65 -16.26 9.28
C LYS A 19 4.22 -17.22 8.24
N THR A 20 3.80 -17.08 6.98
CA THR A 20 4.37 -17.83 5.86
C THR A 20 5.49 -17.03 5.18
N ALA A 21 6.37 -17.71 4.45
CA ALA A 21 7.38 -17.06 3.62
C ALA A 21 6.81 -16.56 2.28
N GLU A 22 5.55 -16.86 1.98
CA GLU A 22 4.92 -16.48 0.73
C GLU A 22 4.49 -15.01 0.73
N LYS A 23 4.70 -14.38 -0.40
CA LYS A 23 4.32 -13.00 -0.68
C LYS A 23 3.47 -12.96 -1.95
N HIS A 24 2.29 -12.42 -1.85
CA HIS A 24 1.37 -12.29 -2.98
C HIS A 24 1.10 -10.82 -3.29
N CYS A 25 0.65 -10.57 -4.53
CA CYS A 25 0.24 -9.23 -4.93
C CYS A 25 -0.87 -8.70 -4.00
N LYS A 26 -0.65 -7.50 -3.47
CA LYS A 26 -1.60 -6.83 -2.57
C LYS A 26 -2.82 -6.22 -3.26
N GLY A 27 -2.91 -6.35 -4.60
CA GLY A 27 -3.92 -5.65 -5.37
C GLY A 27 -3.55 -4.19 -5.64
N TYR A 28 -4.53 -3.34 -5.84
CA TYR A 28 -4.31 -1.92 -6.12
C TYR A 28 -5.36 -1.03 -5.43
N TYR A 29 -5.02 0.23 -5.25
CA TYR A 29 -5.96 1.22 -4.74
C TYR A 29 -6.73 1.84 -5.91
N ASP A 30 -8.05 1.70 -5.90
CA ASP A 30 -8.94 2.30 -6.89
C ASP A 30 -9.25 3.74 -6.48
N LEU A 31 -8.81 4.69 -7.30
CA LEU A 31 -8.96 6.13 -7.03
C LEU A 31 -10.41 6.61 -7.07
N LEU A 32 -11.26 6.00 -7.89
CA LEU A 32 -12.67 6.36 -7.99
C LEU A 32 -13.46 5.83 -6.82
N ARG A 33 -13.25 4.56 -6.48
CA ARG A 33 -13.95 3.89 -5.38
C ARG A 33 -13.34 4.18 -4.01
N LYS A 34 -12.14 4.75 -3.99
CA LYS A 34 -11.36 5.06 -2.78
C LYS A 34 -11.19 3.86 -1.85
N LYS A 35 -10.89 2.71 -2.44
CA LYS A 35 -10.67 1.46 -1.71
C LYS A 35 -9.64 0.56 -2.38
N ILE A 36 -9.11 -0.37 -1.60
CA ILE A 36 -8.21 -1.41 -2.12
C ILE A 36 -9.04 -2.47 -2.84
N ILE A 37 -8.63 -2.80 -4.07
CA ILE A 37 -9.17 -3.90 -4.86
C ILE A 37 -8.16 -5.05 -4.81
N PRO A 38 -8.55 -6.23 -4.31
CA PRO A 38 -7.65 -7.39 -4.27
C PRO A 38 -7.22 -7.84 -5.66
N CYS A 39 -6.02 -8.43 -5.74
CA CYS A 39 -5.55 -9.05 -6.98
C CYS A 39 -6.36 -10.31 -7.29
N VAL A 40 -7.08 -10.33 -8.40
CA VAL A 40 -7.90 -11.49 -8.81
C VAL A 40 -7.06 -12.72 -9.14
N SER A 41 -5.86 -12.53 -9.67
CA SER A 41 -4.94 -13.61 -10.04
C SER A 41 -4.09 -14.10 -8.89
N PHE A 42 -4.14 -13.44 -7.75
CA PHE A 42 -3.36 -13.77 -6.54
C PHE A 42 -1.89 -14.07 -6.86
N VAL A 43 -1.27 -13.21 -7.67
CA VAL A 43 0.08 -13.42 -8.21
C VAL A 43 1.10 -13.57 -7.09
N ASN A 44 1.88 -14.64 -7.13
CA ASN A 44 2.96 -14.88 -6.18
C ASN A 44 4.17 -14.01 -6.53
N LEU A 45 4.59 -13.17 -5.59
CA LEU A 45 5.72 -12.25 -5.71
C LEU A 45 6.86 -12.61 -4.75
N THR A 46 6.85 -13.82 -4.20
CA THR A 46 7.89 -14.31 -3.29
C THR A 46 9.27 -14.19 -3.94
N GLY A 47 10.23 -13.66 -3.19
CA GLY A 47 11.58 -13.43 -3.68
C GLY A 47 11.78 -12.18 -4.54
N THR A 48 10.74 -11.39 -4.77
CA THR A 48 10.83 -10.11 -5.47
C THR A 48 10.72 -8.92 -4.51
N ASN A 49 11.17 -7.76 -4.95
CA ASN A 49 10.99 -6.50 -4.21
C ASN A 49 9.66 -5.81 -4.52
N TYR A 50 8.82 -6.42 -5.36
CA TYR A 50 7.53 -5.85 -5.75
C TYR A 50 6.42 -6.25 -4.78
N ASP A 51 5.49 -5.35 -4.55
CA ASP A 51 4.26 -5.58 -3.77
C ASP A 51 3.02 -5.71 -4.65
N GLN A 52 3.15 -5.37 -5.92
CA GLN A 52 2.08 -5.45 -6.91
C GLN A 52 2.58 -6.19 -8.15
N CYS A 53 1.70 -6.99 -8.75
CA CYS A 53 1.93 -7.51 -10.08
C CYS A 53 1.73 -6.40 -11.13
N LYS A 54 2.25 -6.63 -12.34
CA LYS A 54 2.19 -5.65 -13.42
C LYS A 54 0.75 -5.21 -13.74
N ASP A 55 -0.19 -6.14 -13.80
CA ASP A 55 -1.60 -5.86 -14.06
C ASP A 55 -2.22 -4.93 -13.01
N CYS A 56 -1.99 -5.20 -11.73
CA CYS A 56 -2.46 -4.34 -10.64
C CYS A 56 -1.79 -2.97 -10.66
N GLN A 57 -0.53 -2.90 -11.03
CA GLN A 57 0.21 -1.65 -11.16
C GLN A 57 -0.38 -0.77 -12.28
N GLU A 58 -0.65 -1.35 -13.43
CA GLU A 58 -1.32 -0.65 -14.54
C GLU A 58 -2.73 -0.18 -14.15
N LYS A 59 -3.51 -1.04 -13.49
CA LYS A 59 -4.85 -0.70 -13.01
C LYS A 59 -4.86 0.40 -11.95
N SER A 60 -3.80 0.55 -11.19
CA SER A 60 -3.66 1.65 -10.22
C SER A 60 -3.59 3.02 -10.90
N GLY A 61 -3.16 3.07 -12.16
CA GLY A 61 -2.96 4.30 -12.92
C GLY A 61 -1.69 5.07 -12.59
N PHE A 62 -0.82 4.54 -11.73
CA PHE A 62 0.43 5.17 -11.29
C PHE A 62 1.68 4.53 -11.90
N ASP A 63 1.55 3.65 -12.86
CA ASP A 63 2.69 2.97 -13.51
C ASP A 63 3.71 3.96 -14.08
N LEU A 64 3.26 5.02 -14.74
CA LEU A 64 4.12 6.08 -15.28
C LEU A 64 4.57 7.11 -14.22
N CYS A 65 4.06 7.00 -13.00
CA CYS A 65 4.43 7.88 -11.90
C CYS A 65 5.60 7.35 -11.08
N LEU A 66 6.05 6.14 -11.33
CA LEU A 66 7.21 5.55 -10.66
C LEU A 66 8.48 6.33 -11.03
N GLY A 67 9.15 6.85 -10.01
CA GLY A 67 10.33 7.68 -10.21
C GLY A 67 10.03 9.12 -10.65
N CYS A 68 8.78 9.53 -10.69
CA CYS A 68 8.40 10.91 -10.99
C CYS A 68 8.96 11.88 -9.93
N ASN A 69 9.63 12.93 -10.38
CA ASN A 69 10.16 14.01 -9.54
C ASN A 69 9.25 15.25 -9.46
N GLY A 70 8.09 15.18 -10.10
CA GLY A 70 7.10 16.27 -10.11
C GLY A 70 7.35 17.38 -11.15
N SER A 71 8.44 17.34 -11.93
CA SER A 71 8.74 18.38 -12.90
C SER A 71 7.82 18.34 -14.13
N VAL A 72 7.57 17.14 -14.66
CA VAL A 72 6.70 16.93 -15.83
C VAL A 72 5.79 15.72 -15.53
N CYS A 73 4.49 15.91 -15.68
CA CYS A 73 3.53 14.83 -15.51
C CYS A 73 3.46 13.96 -16.78
N GLN A 74 3.83 12.70 -16.67
CA GLN A 74 3.84 11.75 -17.78
C GLN A 74 2.61 10.84 -17.80
N THR A 75 1.78 10.85 -16.75
CA THR A 75 0.62 9.97 -16.69
C THR A 75 -0.44 10.33 -17.71
N THR A 76 -0.99 9.33 -18.36
CA THR A 76 -2.17 9.43 -19.22
C THR A 76 -3.47 9.17 -18.46
N ASN A 77 -3.37 8.70 -17.22
CA ASN A 77 -4.53 8.43 -16.38
C ASN A 77 -5.00 9.71 -15.69
N ASN A 78 -6.19 10.18 -16.07
CA ASN A 78 -6.74 11.42 -15.52
C ASN A 78 -7.03 11.34 -14.02
N ASN A 79 -7.46 10.18 -13.51
CA ASN A 79 -7.72 10.01 -12.09
C ASN A 79 -6.43 10.08 -11.27
N ALA A 80 -5.33 9.51 -11.77
CA ALA A 80 -4.02 9.63 -11.14
C ALA A 80 -3.53 11.08 -11.12
N ARG A 81 -3.78 11.83 -12.19
CA ARG A 81 -3.43 13.25 -12.27
C ARG A 81 -4.21 14.08 -11.25
N VAL A 82 -5.52 13.88 -11.19
CA VAL A 82 -6.39 14.55 -10.19
C VAL A 82 -5.92 14.23 -8.78
N PHE A 83 -5.68 12.95 -8.48
CA PHE A 83 -5.16 12.52 -7.17
C PHE A 83 -3.84 13.21 -6.83
N CYS A 84 -2.91 13.30 -7.78
CA CYS A 84 -1.60 13.93 -7.57
C CYS A 84 -1.73 15.42 -7.21
N HIS A 85 -2.74 16.11 -7.74
CA HIS A 85 -3.00 17.53 -7.49
C HIS A 85 -3.94 17.81 -6.30
N GLU A 86 -4.52 16.77 -5.70
CA GLU A 86 -5.30 16.92 -4.46
C GLU A 86 -4.40 17.34 -3.28
N GLY A 87 -5.04 17.90 -2.25
CA GLY A 87 -4.36 18.21 -1.00
C GLY A 87 -3.71 16.99 -0.36
N HIS A 88 -2.45 17.10 0.00
CA HIS A 88 -1.69 16.07 0.69
C HIS A 88 -1.16 16.60 2.01
N HIS A 89 -0.99 15.69 2.98
CA HIS A 89 -0.32 15.95 4.24
C HIS A 89 1.04 15.25 4.26
N VAL A 90 2.04 15.96 4.72
CA VAL A 90 3.29 15.35 5.19
C VAL A 90 3.11 15.01 6.66
N TYR A 91 3.47 13.83 7.05
CA TYR A 91 3.36 13.39 8.44
C TYR A 91 4.69 12.87 8.97
N LEU A 92 4.87 13.02 10.27
CA LEU A 92 5.93 12.40 11.04
C LEU A 92 5.27 11.37 11.96
N ALA A 93 5.59 10.11 11.78
CA ALA A 93 5.02 9.03 12.56
C ALA A 93 6.08 8.36 13.46
N TYR A 94 5.71 8.11 14.69
CA TYR A 94 6.54 7.39 15.65
C TYR A 94 6.08 5.94 15.76
N PHE A 95 7.04 5.04 15.69
CA PHE A 95 6.84 3.61 15.86
C PHE A 95 7.62 3.12 17.09
N ALA A 96 7.28 1.94 17.57
CA ALA A 96 8.05 1.31 18.64
C ALA A 96 9.55 1.21 18.28
N ASN A 97 10.40 1.14 19.30
CA ASN A 97 11.86 1.06 19.15
C ASN A 97 12.50 2.33 18.54
N ASP A 98 12.01 3.49 18.92
CA ASP A 98 12.55 4.81 18.53
C ASP A 98 12.64 5.04 17.03
N LYS A 99 11.78 4.40 16.29
CA LYS A 99 11.71 4.60 14.84
C LYS A 99 10.78 5.75 14.48
N LEU A 100 11.31 6.70 13.74
CA LEU A 100 10.56 7.78 13.12
C LEU A 100 10.48 7.57 11.63
N LYS A 101 9.33 7.88 11.04
CA LYS A 101 9.09 7.82 9.61
C LYS A 101 8.43 9.11 9.15
N VAL A 102 8.98 9.70 8.09
CA VAL A 102 8.33 10.77 7.34
C VAL A 102 7.60 10.17 6.16
N GLY A 103 6.37 10.57 5.96
CA GLY A 103 5.57 10.07 4.85
C GLY A 103 4.61 11.12 4.33
N ARG A 104 3.93 10.76 3.24
CA ARG A 104 2.93 11.59 2.59
C ARG A 104 1.64 10.80 2.43
N ALA A 105 0.52 11.45 2.64
CA ALA A 105 -0.79 10.88 2.40
C ALA A 105 -1.73 11.94 1.82
N ALA A 106 -2.63 11.55 0.93
CA ALA A 106 -3.74 12.40 0.52
C ALA A 106 -4.56 12.80 1.75
N SER A 107 -5.07 14.02 1.78
CA SER A 107 -5.74 14.57 2.96
C SER A 107 -6.86 13.70 3.50
N TYR A 108 -7.62 13.07 2.60
CA TYR A 108 -8.72 12.18 2.98
C TYR A 108 -8.27 10.81 3.52
N ARG A 109 -6.97 10.43 3.33
CA ARG A 109 -6.41 9.15 3.76
C ARG A 109 -5.44 9.24 4.93
N LYS A 110 -5.20 10.41 5.47
CA LYS A 110 -4.11 10.61 6.45
C LYS A 110 -4.23 9.69 7.68
N TYR A 111 -5.41 9.56 8.25
CA TYR A 111 -5.62 8.71 9.42
C TYR A 111 -5.55 7.22 9.08
N GLU A 112 -6.18 6.82 7.97
CA GLU A 112 -6.12 5.45 7.46
C GLU A 112 -4.67 5.00 7.25
N ARG A 113 -3.84 5.84 6.63
CA ARG A 113 -2.42 5.56 6.39
C ARG A 113 -1.62 5.38 7.68
N LEU A 114 -1.88 6.19 8.69
CA LEU A 114 -1.22 6.06 10.00
C LEU A 114 -1.62 4.78 10.71
N LEU A 115 -2.89 4.42 10.69
CA LEU A 115 -3.39 3.18 11.27
C LEU A 115 -2.84 1.95 10.53
N ASP A 116 -2.87 1.95 9.20
CA ASP A 116 -2.35 0.86 8.38
C ASP A 116 -0.86 0.58 8.63
N GLN A 117 -0.10 1.61 8.98
CA GLN A 117 1.32 1.49 9.28
C GLN A 117 1.62 1.15 10.74
N GLY A 118 0.60 1.16 11.61
CA GLY A 118 0.76 0.86 13.03
C GLY A 118 1.52 1.95 13.79
N ALA A 119 1.38 3.21 13.40
CA ALA A 119 1.99 4.32 14.10
C ALA A 119 1.39 4.48 15.52
N LEU A 120 2.26 4.69 16.50
CA LEU A 120 1.84 4.95 17.89
C LEU A 120 1.44 6.41 18.06
N TYR A 121 2.19 7.32 17.44
CA TYR A 121 1.98 8.77 17.48
C TYR A 121 2.25 9.39 16.10
N SER A 122 1.63 10.49 15.85
CA SER A 122 1.84 11.29 14.63
C SER A 122 1.82 12.79 14.89
#